data_497a2cf2301a2390cfd202e26b6cad98
#
_entry.id   497a2cf2301a2390cfd202e26b6cad98
#
_cell.length_a   1.000
_cell.length_b   1.000
_cell.length_c   1.000
_cell.angle_alpha   90.00
_cell.angle_beta   90.00
_cell.angle_gamma   90.00
#
_symmetry.space_group_name_H-M   'P 1'
#
loop_
_entity.id
_entity.type
_entity.pdbx_description
1 polymer ?
#
loop_
_entity_poly.entity_id
_entity_poly.type
_entity_poly.pdbx_seq_one_letter_code
_entity_poly.pdbx_strand_id
1 'polypeptide(L)'
;MPIYPNFYQTLIPCPVVELRGYAAANGLKGRLFAYLDFNGPTGTARDGLAEGMLALAIEQKKLAPGQPIIEAVSGPFATALTLAGLTAGHPVVLVMPEDAPALRQENL
;
A
#
# COMPACT_ATOMS: atom_id res chain seq x y z
N MET A 1 -2.48 -25.21 -2.83
CA MET A 1 -2.12 -23.91 -2.25
C MET A 1 -1.56 -23.04 -3.38
N PRO A 2 -2.11 -21.88 -3.67
CA PRO A 2 -1.61 -21.04 -4.74
C PRO A 2 -0.21 -20.50 -4.40
N ILE A 3 0.64 -20.35 -5.41
CA ILE A 3 1.95 -19.71 -5.33
C ILE A 3 1.86 -18.44 -6.16
N TYR A 4 2.19 -17.30 -5.55
CA TYR A 4 2.13 -15.99 -6.19
C TYR A 4 3.54 -15.51 -6.56
N PRO A 5 3.76 -14.93 -7.75
CA PRO A 5 5.07 -14.46 -8.20
C PRO A 5 5.57 -13.22 -7.43
N ASN A 6 4.66 -12.43 -6.85
CA ASN A 6 5.00 -11.29 -5.99
C ASN A 6 3.91 -11.00 -4.97
N PHE A 7 4.20 -10.16 -3.98
CA PHE A 7 3.27 -9.78 -2.92
C PHE A 7 2.00 -9.09 -3.42
N TYR A 8 2.08 -8.28 -4.47
CA TYR A 8 0.92 -7.51 -4.95
C TYR A 8 -0.19 -8.39 -5.50
N GLN A 9 0.13 -9.59 -5.96
CA GLN A 9 -0.87 -10.57 -6.39
C GLN A 9 -1.63 -11.21 -5.22
N THR A 10 -1.19 -11.01 -3.98
CA THR A 10 -1.90 -11.46 -2.78
C THR A 10 -2.90 -10.45 -2.24
N LEU A 11 -2.91 -9.21 -2.75
CA LEU A 11 -3.77 -8.15 -2.26
C LEU A 11 -5.27 -8.44 -2.50
N ILE A 12 -5.59 -9.15 -3.56
CA ILE A 12 -6.97 -9.43 -3.96
C ILE A 12 -7.14 -10.95 -4.18
N PRO A 13 -8.23 -11.56 -3.66
CA PRO A 13 -9.30 -10.95 -2.86
C PRO A 13 -8.92 -10.78 -1.38
N CYS A 14 -9.21 -9.59 -0.83
CA CYS A 14 -9.09 -9.39 0.61
C CYS A 14 -10.29 -9.99 1.37
N PRO A 15 -10.05 -10.64 2.50
CA PRO A 15 -11.13 -11.16 3.33
C PRO A 15 -11.97 -10.04 3.93
N VAL A 16 -13.27 -10.27 4.06
CA VAL A 16 -14.18 -9.39 4.80
C VAL A 16 -14.75 -10.17 5.98
N VAL A 17 -14.65 -9.62 7.17
CA VAL A 17 -15.12 -10.23 8.42
C VAL A 17 -16.29 -9.44 9.00
N GLU A 18 -17.35 -10.12 9.36
CA GLU A 18 -18.46 -9.51 10.11
C GLU A 18 -18.12 -9.43 11.60
N LEU A 19 -18.12 -8.21 12.14
CA LEU A 19 -17.76 -7.92 13.53
C LEU A 19 -18.99 -8.03 14.45
N ARG A 20 -19.63 -9.21 14.50
CA ARG A 20 -20.88 -9.45 15.25
C ARG A 20 -20.74 -9.19 16.74
N GLY A 21 -19.63 -9.68 17.35
CA GLY A 21 -19.38 -9.50 18.78
C GLY A 21 -19.20 -8.03 19.15
N TYR A 22 -18.49 -7.27 18.34
CA TYR A 22 -18.31 -5.83 18.53
C TYR A 22 -19.63 -5.07 18.37
N ALA A 23 -20.41 -5.39 17.33
CA ALA A 23 -21.70 -4.77 17.10
C ALA A 23 -22.67 -5.02 18.27
N ALA A 24 -22.74 -6.25 18.77
CA ALA A 24 -23.58 -6.60 19.93
C ALA A 24 -23.14 -5.88 21.20
N ALA A 25 -21.85 -5.88 21.52
CA ALA A 25 -21.30 -5.23 22.72
C ALA A 25 -21.53 -3.71 22.75
N ASN A 26 -21.65 -3.08 21.56
CA ASN A 26 -21.85 -1.64 21.42
C ASN A 26 -23.28 -1.25 21.03
N GLY A 27 -24.25 -2.20 21.05
CA GLY A 27 -25.64 -1.94 20.75
C GLY A 27 -25.92 -1.41 19.34
N LEU A 28 -25.08 -1.76 18.37
CA LEU A 28 -25.25 -1.31 16.99
C LEU A 28 -26.45 -1.98 16.33
N LYS A 29 -27.31 -1.18 15.69
CA LYS A 29 -28.52 -1.68 15.01
C LYS A 29 -28.24 -2.24 13.61
N GLY A 30 -27.06 -1.94 13.04
CA GLY A 30 -26.62 -2.38 11.71
C GLY A 30 -25.59 -3.51 11.78
N ARG A 31 -25.31 -4.12 10.62
CA ARG A 31 -24.22 -5.07 10.47
C ARG A 31 -22.92 -4.28 10.24
N LEU A 32 -21.86 -4.66 10.93
CA LEU A 32 -20.54 -4.08 10.81
C LEU A 32 -19.58 -5.08 10.18
N PHE A 33 -18.86 -4.64 9.15
CA PHE A 33 -17.87 -5.45 8.45
C PHE A 33 -16.50 -4.78 8.49
N ALA A 34 -15.44 -5.57 8.66
CA ALA A 34 -14.08 -5.14 8.51
C ALA A 34 -13.47 -5.77 7.24
N TYR A 35 -12.93 -4.92 6.37
CA TYR A 35 -12.11 -5.33 5.24
C TYR A 35 -10.67 -5.49 5.72
N LEU A 36 -10.09 -6.69 5.57
CA LEU A 36 -8.79 -7.02 6.14
C LEU A 36 -7.67 -6.76 5.12
N ASP A 37 -7.29 -5.50 4.97
CA ASP A 37 -6.29 -5.05 4.01
C ASP A 37 -4.90 -4.95 4.65
N PHE A 38 -4.29 -6.11 4.91
CA PHE A 38 -2.93 -6.21 5.47
C PHE A 38 -2.06 -7.30 4.80
N ASN A 39 -2.47 -7.78 3.63
CA ASN A 39 -1.75 -8.85 2.93
C ASN A 39 -0.59 -8.33 2.07
N GLY A 40 -0.42 -7.01 1.95
CA GLY A 40 0.65 -6.41 1.18
C GLY A 40 2.02 -6.42 1.90
N PRO A 41 3.10 -6.02 1.21
CA PRO A 41 4.46 -6.07 1.74
C PRO A 41 4.69 -5.16 2.96
N THR A 42 3.94 -4.06 3.12
CA THR A 42 4.01 -3.21 4.32
C THR A 42 2.98 -3.59 5.38
N GLY A 43 2.05 -4.49 5.07
CA GLY A 43 0.95 -4.86 5.94
C GLY A 43 -0.10 -3.75 6.14
N THR A 44 -0.19 -2.81 5.21
CA THR A 44 -1.12 -1.67 5.30
C THR A 44 -1.91 -1.49 4.01
N ALA A 45 -3.06 -0.82 4.09
CA ALA A 45 -3.87 -0.43 2.93
C ALA A 45 -3.12 0.49 1.92
N ARG A 46 -1.94 0.98 2.28
CA ARG A 46 -1.08 1.79 1.41
C ARG A 46 -0.49 0.97 0.27
N ASP A 47 -0.33 -0.33 0.46
CA ASP A 47 0.21 -1.24 -0.56
C ASP A 47 -0.69 -1.26 -1.80
N GLY A 48 -1.99 -1.47 -1.61
CA GLY A 48 -2.96 -1.44 -2.71
C GLY A 48 -3.08 -0.06 -3.36
N LEU A 49 -2.96 1.02 -2.58
CA LEU A 49 -2.96 2.37 -3.11
C LEU A 49 -1.74 2.64 -4.00
N ALA A 50 -0.54 2.30 -3.54
CA ALA A 50 0.70 2.52 -4.28
C ALA A 50 0.71 1.71 -5.59
N GLU A 51 0.35 0.44 -5.52
CA GLU A 51 0.27 -0.43 -6.70
C GLU A 51 -0.77 0.08 -7.71
N GLY A 52 -1.98 0.41 -7.27
CA GLY A 52 -3.02 0.93 -8.13
C GLY A 52 -2.66 2.27 -8.79
N MET A 53 -1.99 3.17 -8.08
CA MET A 53 -1.49 4.44 -8.64
C MET A 53 -0.44 4.19 -9.74
N LEU A 54 0.51 3.27 -9.51
CA LEU A 54 1.51 2.92 -10.50
C LEU A 54 0.87 2.27 -11.74
N ALA A 55 0.01 1.28 -11.54
CA ALA A 55 -0.68 0.59 -12.63
C ALA A 55 -1.43 1.58 -13.51
N LEU A 56 -2.17 2.51 -12.89
CA LEU A 56 -2.91 3.55 -13.61
C LEU A 56 -1.99 4.52 -14.36
N ALA A 57 -0.85 4.93 -13.76
CA ALA A 57 0.10 5.81 -14.41
C ALA A 57 0.76 5.16 -15.65
N ILE A 58 1.07 3.87 -15.57
CA ILE A 58 1.60 3.08 -16.68
C ILE A 58 0.55 2.92 -17.78
N GLU A 59 -0.68 2.53 -17.42
CA GLU A 59 -1.79 2.37 -18.37
C GLU A 59 -2.09 3.67 -19.14
N GLN A 60 -2.08 4.80 -18.41
CA GLN A 60 -2.29 6.13 -19.00
C GLN A 60 -1.06 6.68 -19.74
N LYS A 61 0.03 5.91 -19.83
CA LYS A 61 1.29 6.33 -20.47
C LYS A 61 1.91 7.59 -19.85
N LYS A 62 1.62 7.85 -18.56
CA LYS A 62 2.20 8.97 -17.79
C LYS A 62 3.52 8.59 -17.14
N LEU A 63 3.81 7.30 -17.05
CA LEU A 63 5.06 6.74 -16.51
C LEU A 63 5.66 5.84 -17.58
N ALA A 64 6.79 6.26 -18.16
CA ALA A 64 7.50 5.49 -19.17
C ALA A 64 8.35 4.38 -18.50
N PRO A 65 8.64 3.25 -19.16
CA PRO A 65 9.47 2.19 -18.62
C PRO A 65 10.80 2.70 -18.06
N GLY A 66 11.12 2.35 -16.81
CA GLY A 66 12.35 2.76 -16.12
C GLY A 66 12.42 4.23 -15.70
N GLN A 67 11.40 5.02 -15.97
CA GLN A 67 11.32 6.42 -15.53
C GLN A 67 11.28 6.49 -13.99
N PRO A 68 12.09 7.38 -13.36
CA PRO A 68 12.05 7.55 -11.91
C PRO A 68 10.73 8.16 -11.44
N ILE A 69 10.29 7.71 -10.28
CA ILE A 69 9.14 8.26 -9.55
C ILE A 69 9.70 9.20 -8.48
N ILE A 70 9.17 10.42 -8.40
CA ILE A 70 9.57 11.39 -7.39
C ILE A 70 8.33 11.75 -6.59
N GLU A 71 8.38 11.58 -5.27
CA GLU A 71 7.25 11.82 -4.37
C GLU A 71 7.69 12.53 -3.10
N ALA A 72 6.92 13.53 -2.68
CA ALA A 72 7.08 14.21 -1.41
C ALA A 72 6.26 13.48 -0.34
N VAL A 73 6.93 12.73 0.53
CA VAL A 73 6.27 11.84 1.49
C VAL A 73 6.74 12.05 2.91
N SER A 74 5.83 11.82 3.85
CA SER A 74 6.12 11.94 5.27
C SER A 74 5.60 10.76 6.11
N GLY A 75 5.20 9.64 5.51
CA GLY A 75 4.54 8.56 6.25
C GLY A 75 4.67 7.17 5.62
N PRO A 76 3.84 6.21 6.07
CA PRO A 76 3.90 4.81 5.61
C PRO A 76 3.69 4.61 4.10
N PHE A 77 3.13 5.60 3.41
CA PHE A 77 2.96 5.57 1.96
C PHE A 77 4.30 5.57 1.23
N ALA A 78 5.33 6.23 1.79
CA ALA A 78 6.68 6.23 1.22
C ALA A 78 7.21 4.81 1.01
N THR A 79 7.15 3.97 2.05
CA THR A 79 7.61 2.58 1.98
C THR A 79 6.80 1.77 0.96
N ALA A 80 5.47 1.91 0.97
CA ALA A 80 4.61 1.21 0.02
C ALA A 80 4.91 1.62 -1.44
N LEU A 81 5.08 2.93 -1.70
CA LEU A 81 5.41 3.45 -3.03
C LEU A 81 6.81 2.99 -3.50
N THR A 82 7.80 2.99 -2.61
CA THR A 82 9.14 2.51 -2.92
C THR A 82 9.12 1.04 -3.32
N LEU A 83 8.47 0.19 -2.53
CA LEU A 83 8.38 -1.24 -2.85
C LEU A 83 7.61 -1.49 -4.15
N ALA A 84 6.49 -0.79 -4.37
CA ALA A 84 5.72 -0.90 -5.60
C ALA A 84 6.54 -0.44 -6.82
N GLY A 85 7.19 0.72 -6.71
CA GLY A 85 8.03 1.28 -7.79
C GLY A 85 9.18 0.34 -8.17
N LEU A 86 9.93 -0.12 -7.18
CA LEU A 86 11.05 -1.04 -7.41
C LEU A 86 10.57 -2.37 -8.01
N THR A 87 9.45 -2.92 -7.53
CA THR A 87 8.87 -4.15 -8.08
C THR A 87 8.44 -3.98 -9.54
N ALA A 88 7.97 -2.78 -9.92
CA ALA A 88 7.60 -2.44 -11.29
C ALA A 88 8.79 -1.99 -12.16
N GLY A 89 10.02 -1.95 -11.63
CA GLY A 89 11.22 -1.57 -12.36
C GLY A 89 11.43 -0.05 -12.49
N HIS A 90 10.88 0.73 -11.57
CA HIS A 90 11.02 2.17 -11.51
C HIS A 90 11.85 2.61 -10.30
N PRO A 91 12.95 3.37 -10.47
CA PRO A 91 13.63 4.02 -9.35
C PRO A 91 12.68 4.97 -8.61
N VAL A 92 12.78 5.02 -7.28
CA VAL A 92 11.95 5.91 -6.47
C VAL A 92 12.83 6.90 -5.72
N VAL A 93 12.51 8.17 -5.83
CA VAL A 93 13.16 9.28 -5.13
C VAL A 93 12.15 9.89 -4.17
N LEU A 94 12.43 9.80 -2.87
CA LEU A 94 11.59 10.35 -1.83
C LEU A 94 12.12 11.70 -1.37
N VAL A 95 11.27 12.70 -1.38
CA VAL A 95 11.58 14.04 -0.88
C VAL A 95 10.92 14.19 0.48
N MET A 96 11.71 14.50 1.50
CA MET A 96 11.22 14.66 2.87
C MET A 96 11.86 15.89 3.53
N PRO A 97 11.25 16.48 4.57
CA PRO A 97 11.87 17.55 5.34
C PRO A 97 13.20 17.11 5.96
N GLU A 98 14.18 18.00 6.02
CA GLU A 98 15.50 17.74 6.59
C GLU A 98 15.43 17.36 8.09
N ASP A 99 14.42 17.87 8.80
CA ASP A 99 14.13 17.57 10.20
C ASP A 99 13.29 16.30 10.41
N ALA A 100 13.09 15.49 9.36
CA ALA A 100 12.40 14.22 9.51
C ALA A 100 13.15 13.32 10.51
N PRO A 101 12.43 12.57 11.39
CA PRO A 101 13.07 11.71 12.38
C PRO A 101 14.05 10.73 11.73
N ALA A 102 15.26 10.58 12.30
CA ALA A 102 16.32 9.72 11.77
C ALA A 102 15.84 8.29 11.49
N LEU A 103 15.08 7.71 12.42
CA LEU A 103 14.49 6.38 12.24
C LEU A 103 13.62 6.28 10.97
N ARG A 104 12.97 7.37 10.56
CA ARG A 104 12.18 7.41 9.32
C ARG A 104 13.08 7.43 8.10
N GLN A 105 14.19 8.17 8.15
CA GLN A 105 15.16 8.24 7.05
C GLN A 105 15.88 6.90 6.85
N GLU A 106 16.17 6.17 7.93
CA GLU A 106 16.83 4.86 7.91
C GLU A 106 15.94 3.72 7.40
N ASN A 107 14.60 3.85 7.50
CA ASN A 107 13.64 2.81 7.13
C ASN A 107 13.08 2.99 5.70
N LEU A 108 13.53 3.96 4.94
CA LEU A 108 13.11 4.24 3.58
C LEU A 108 14.25 4.03 2.58
#